data_ef23935cd8ea997f64e65ccc767a6c5b
#
_entry.id   ef23935cd8ea997f64e65ccc767a6c5b
#
_cell.length_a   1.000
_cell.length_b   1.000
_cell.length_c   1.000
_cell.angle_alpha   90.00
_cell.angle_beta   90.00
_cell.angle_gamma   90.00
#
_symmetry.space_group_name_H-M   'P 1'
#
loop_
_entity.id
_entity.type
_entity.pdbx_description
1 polymer ?
#
loop_
_entity_poly.entity_id
_entity_poly.type
_entity_poly.pdbx_seq_one_letter_code
_entity_poly.pdbx_strand_id
1 'polypeptide(L)'
;MRRMIEVIPIQREYKGIGYIKSRKSDSKIMDIETDMKKVAYLKNIELVDIIVDSSSGRDVDREELDELVAWMEKDYIDVVVLKSIFDISKDDEELLKFLRKAEALGVSVYSLEHGVNVRCVPEDAI
;
A
#
# COMPACT_ATOMS: atom_id res chain seq x y z
N MET A 1 43.67 11.57 5.51
CA MET A 1 43.03 10.51 6.29
C MET A 1 41.76 10.06 5.61
N ARG A 2 41.66 8.80 5.44
CA ARG A 2 40.48 8.31 4.79
C ARG A 2 39.46 7.85 5.80
N ARG A 3 38.23 8.12 5.50
CA ARG A 3 37.15 7.71 6.35
C ARG A 3 36.97 6.20 6.34
N MET A 4 36.84 5.62 7.52
CA MET A 4 36.66 4.19 7.63
C MET A 4 35.24 3.76 7.39
N ILE A 5 34.33 4.65 7.64
CA ILE A 5 32.90 4.38 7.43
C ILE A 5 32.37 5.40 6.45
N GLU A 6 31.76 4.90 5.43
CA GLU A 6 31.15 5.76 4.46
C GLU A 6 29.64 5.62 4.61
N VAL A 7 29.01 6.74 4.88
CA VAL A 7 27.54 6.72 4.96
C VAL A 7 27.01 6.85 3.56
N ILE A 8 26.50 5.77 3.06
CA ILE A 8 25.91 5.76 1.73
C ILE A 8 24.43 6.01 1.91
N PRO A 9 23.91 7.14 1.41
CA PRO A 9 22.48 7.38 1.52
C PRO A 9 21.72 6.25 0.87
N ILE A 10 20.59 5.94 1.43
CA ILE A 10 19.71 4.96 0.81
C ILE A 10 19.32 5.52 -0.53
N GLN A 11 19.78 4.85 -1.57
CA GLN A 11 19.64 5.37 -2.91
C GLN A 11 18.22 5.35 -3.39
N ARG A 12 17.48 4.39 -2.89
CA ARG A 12 16.16 4.15 -3.41
C ARG A 12 15.18 3.95 -2.30
N GLU A 13 14.97 5.02 -1.56
CA GLU A 13 13.84 5.01 -0.67
C GLU A 13 12.60 5.10 -1.52
N TYR A 14 11.75 4.09 -1.41
CA TYR A 14 10.45 4.12 -2.05
C TYR A 14 9.50 4.90 -1.18
N LYS A 15 8.69 5.72 -1.80
CA LYS A 15 7.64 6.42 -1.08
C LYS A 15 6.40 5.55 -1.10
N GLY A 16 5.85 5.28 0.07
CA GLY A 16 4.70 4.42 0.16
C GLY A 16 3.59 5.03 0.96
N ILE A 17 2.40 4.52 0.76
CA ILE A 17 1.24 4.89 1.53
C ILE A 17 0.58 3.62 2.04
N GLY A 18 0.26 3.60 3.33
CA GLY A 18 -0.44 2.47 3.90
C GLY A 18 -1.94 2.67 3.84
N TYR A 19 -2.67 1.60 3.68
CA TYR A 19 -4.12 1.65 3.68
C TYR A 19 -4.64 0.50 4.51
N ILE A 20 -5.42 0.83 5.53
CA ILE A 20 -5.98 -0.15 6.46
C ILE A 20 -7.48 0.00 6.43
N LYS A 21 -8.17 -1.08 6.07
CA LYS A 21 -9.62 -1.10 6.18
C LYS A 21 -9.98 -1.97 7.36
N SER A 22 -10.51 -1.36 8.42
CA SER A 22 -10.85 -2.11 9.62
C SER A 22 -11.88 -1.36 10.45
N ARG A 23 -12.85 -2.10 10.94
CA ARG A 23 -13.81 -1.57 11.92
C ARG A 23 -13.49 -2.08 13.31
N LYS A 24 -12.30 -2.64 13.49
CA LYS A 24 -11.88 -3.17 14.76
C LYS A 24 -11.46 -2.04 15.69
N SER A 25 -11.13 -2.41 16.92
CA SER A 25 -10.71 -1.46 17.94
C SER A 25 -9.41 -0.76 17.54
N ASP A 26 -9.17 0.38 18.15
CA ASP A 26 -7.97 1.16 17.90
C ASP A 26 -6.71 0.34 18.17
N SER A 27 -6.72 -0.54 19.19
CA SER A 27 -5.54 -1.33 19.48
C SER A 27 -5.22 -2.31 18.35
N LYS A 28 -6.24 -2.86 17.70
CA LYS A 28 -6.03 -3.74 16.56
C LYS A 28 -5.50 -2.98 15.36
N ILE A 29 -6.01 -1.79 15.14
CA ILE A 29 -5.52 -0.93 14.06
C ILE A 29 -4.06 -0.57 14.33
N MET A 30 -3.71 -0.24 15.57
CA MET A 30 -2.33 0.06 15.93
C MET A 30 -1.40 -1.11 15.69
N ASP A 31 -1.87 -2.33 15.94
CA ASP A 31 -1.07 -3.52 15.65
C ASP A 31 -0.78 -3.64 14.17
N ILE A 32 -1.78 -3.39 13.34
CA ILE A 32 -1.60 -3.43 11.89
C ILE A 32 -0.65 -2.33 11.44
N GLU A 33 -0.80 -1.12 11.98
CA GLU A 33 0.11 -0.02 11.66
C GLU A 33 1.54 -0.36 12.02
N THR A 34 1.74 -0.98 13.18
CA THR A 34 3.07 -1.36 13.64
C THR A 34 3.70 -2.37 12.68
N ASP A 35 2.93 -3.37 12.26
CA ASP A 35 3.41 -4.35 11.30
C ASP A 35 3.73 -3.71 9.96
N MET A 36 2.90 -2.80 9.52
CA MET A 36 3.11 -2.08 8.28
C MET A 36 4.42 -1.29 8.30
N LYS A 37 4.63 -0.57 9.40
CA LYS A 37 5.84 0.23 9.56
C LYS A 37 7.09 -0.64 9.60
N LYS A 38 6.99 -1.79 10.26
CA LYS A 38 8.12 -2.71 10.34
C LYS A 38 8.49 -3.26 8.96
N VAL A 39 7.50 -3.71 8.21
CA VAL A 39 7.74 -4.25 6.87
C VAL A 39 8.24 -3.15 5.95
N ALA A 40 7.66 -1.97 6.03
CA ALA A 40 8.11 -0.85 5.22
C ALA A 40 9.58 -0.51 5.50
N TYR A 41 9.96 -0.50 6.77
CA TYR A 41 11.34 -0.24 7.14
C TYR A 41 12.28 -1.28 6.52
N LEU A 42 11.90 -2.56 6.60
CA LEU A 42 12.73 -3.63 6.08
C LEU A 42 12.84 -3.61 4.55
N LYS A 43 11.89 -2.98 3.88
CA LYS A 43 11.85 -2.93 2.42
C LYS A 43 12.26 -1.58 1.86
N ASN A 44 12.80 -0.70 2.69
CA ASN A 44 13.21 0.63 2.27
C ASN A 44 12.05 1.47 1.75
N ILE A 45 10.89 1.32 2.38
CA ILE A 45 9.71 2.11 2.03
C ILE A 45 9.52 3.17 3.10
N GLU A 46 9.50 4.41 2.69
CA GLU A 46 9.12 5.50 3.58
C GLU A 46 7.61 5.66 3.49
N LEU A 47 6.89 5.32 4.57
CA LEU A 47 5.46 5.52 4.59
C LEU A 47 5.18 6.99 4.86
N VAL A 48 4.63 7.67 3.86
CA VAL A 48 4.34 9.09 4.00
C VAL A 48 3.06 9.32 4.77
N ASP A 49 2.17 8.33 4.77
CA ASP A 49 0.93 8.40 5.53
C ASP A 49 0.34 7.00 5.61
N ILE A 50 -0.56 6.80 6.55
CA ILE A 50 -1.35 5.57 6.64
C ILE A 50 -2.81 6.00 6.70
N ILE A 51 -3.57 5.59 5.71
CA ILE A 51 -5.00 5.90 5.65
C ILE A 51 -5.75 4.80 6.35
N VAL A 52 -6.58 5.15 7.31
CA VAL A 52 -7.41 4.19 8.02
C VAL A 52 -8.85 4.38 7.57
N ASP A 53 -9.39 3.34 6.95
CA ASP A 53 -10.75 3.35 6.41
C ASP A 53 -11.61 2.45 7.29
N SER A 54 -12.54 3.05 8.02
CA SER A 54 -13.45 2.32 8.89
C SER A 54 -14.83 2.12 8.26
N SER A 55 -15.00 2.48 7.00
CA SER A 55 -16.28 2.33 6.31
C SER A 55 -16.64 0.86 6.13
N SER A 56 -17.90 0.57 5.96
CA SER A 56 -18.31 -0.78 5.65
C SER A 56 -18.04 -1.05 4.17
N GLY A 57 -17.91 -2.33 3.82
CA GLY A 57 -17.67 -2.70 2.44
C GLY A 57 -18.82 -2.39 1.49
N ARG A 58 -19.95 -1.97 2.04
CA ARG A 58 -21.13 -1.65 1.25
C ARG A 58 -21.29 -0.17 1.00
N ASP A 59 -20.49 0.64 1.63
CA ASP A 59 -20.59 2.08 1.48
C ASP A 59 -20.20 2.45 0.06
N VAL A 60 -21.05 3.22 -0.58
CA VAL A 60 -20.81 3.68 -1.95
C VAL A 60 -19.72 4.75 -1.93
N ASP A 61 -19.77 5.61 -0.93
CA ASP A 61 -18.80 6.67 -0.78
C ASP A 61 -17.67 6.17 0.12
N ARG A 62 -16.54 5.93 -0.49
CA ARG A 62 -15.36 5.51 0.24
C ARG A 62 -14.32 6.60 0.09
N GLU A 63 -14.49 7.64 0.90
CA GLU A 63 -13.62 8.81 0.85
C GLU A 63 -12.16 8.43 1.04
N GLU A 64 -11.89 7.48 1.93
CA GLU A 64 -10.53 7.05 2.23
C GLU A 64 -9.91 6.31 1.05
N LEU A 65 -10.72 5.55 0.33
CA LEU A 65 -10.22 4.89 -0.88
C LEU A 65 -9.97 5.91 -1.98
N ASP A 66 -10.83 6.91 -2.08
CA ASP A 66 -10.62 8.00 -3.03
C ASP A 66 -9.36 8.77 -2.69
N GLU A 67 -9.08 8.95 -1.41
CA GLU A 67 -7.85 9.59 -0.96
C GLU A 67 -6.64 8.77 -1.39
N LEU A 68 -6.70 7.45 -1.22
CA LEU A 68 -5.63 6.57 -1.65
C LEU A 68 -5.36 6.71 -3.14
N VAL A 69 -6.42 6.68 -3.94
CA VAL A 69 -6.29 6.82 -5.38
C VAL A 69 -5.69 8.19 -5.74
N ALA A 70 -6.11 9.24 -5.03
CA ALA A 70 -5.56 10.57 -5.26
C ALA A 70 -4.06 10.60 -4.99
N TRP A 71 -3.59 9.92 -3.94
CA TRP A 71 -2.16 9.81 -3.69
C TRP A 71 -1.43 9.14 -4.84
N MET A 72 -2.03 8.06 -5.37
CA MET A 72 -1.43 7.34 -6.49
C MET A 72 -1.33 8.20 -7.74
N GLU A 73 -2.31 9.05 -7.95
CA GLU A 73 -2.36 9.91 -9.15
C GLU A 73 -1.40 11.08 -9.10
N LYS A 74 -0.87 11.41 -7.93
CA LYS A 74 0.04 12.52 -7.78
C LYS A 74 1.45 12.23 -8.29
N ASP A 75 1.72 11.01 -8.69
CA ASP A 75 3.04 10.59 -9.13
C ASP A 75 4.11 10.82 -8.06
N TYR A 76 3.71 10.65 -6.82
CA TYR A 76 4.60 10.88 -5.68
C TYR A 76 4.95 9.59 -4.95
N ILE A 77 4.04 8.61 -4.95
CA ILE A 77 4.28 7.36 -4.24
C ILE A 77 4.59 6.25 -5.22
N ASP A 78 5.39 5.31 -4.76
CA ASP A 78 5.84 4.16 -5.54
C ASP A 78 5.09 2.90 -5.18
N VAL A 79 4.54 2.84 -3.96
CA VAL A 79 3.96 1.59 -3.49
C VAL A 79 2.82 1.88 -2.52
N VAL A 80 1.78 1.07 -2.62
CA VAL A 80 0.68 1.03 -1.65
C VAL A 80 0.90 -0.21 -0.81
N VAL A 81 0.89 -0.05 0.51
CA VAL A 81 1.07 -1.17 1.44
C VAL A 81 -0.27 -1.49 2.07
N LEU A 82 -0.71 -2.72 1.89
CA LEU A 82 -1.99 -3.21 2.40
C LEU A 82 -1.76 -4.38 3.35
N LYS A 83 -2.65 -4.57 4.30
CA LYS A 83 -2.67 -5.82 5.04
C LYS A 83 -3.14 -6.94 4.12
N SER A 84 -4.20 -6.68 3.38
CA SER A 84 -4.78 -7.65 2.45
C SER A 84 -5.36 -6.89 1.25
N ILE A 85 -5.27 -7.49 0.07
CA ILE A 85 -5.85 -6.89 -1.13
C ILE A 85 -7.36 -6.74 -0.99
N PHE A 86 -7.98 -7.56 -0.16
CA PHE A 86 -9.43 -7.49 0.05
C PHE A 86 -9.84 -6.26 0.86
N ASP A 87 -8.88 -5.54 1.42
CA ASP A 87 -9.18 -4.25 2.03
C ASP A 87 -9.58 -3.22 0.99
N ILE A 88 -9.14 -3.39 -0.25
CA ILE A 88 -9.55 -2.52 -1.35
C ILE A 88 -10.99 -2.87 -1.75
N SER A 89 -11.23 -4.15 -2.02
CA SER A 89 -12.57 -4.61 -2.37
C SER A 89 -12.62 -6.12 -2.31
N LYS A 90 -13.78 -6.66 -1.99
CA LYS A 90 -14.04 -8.09 -2.09
C LYS A 90 -14.63 -8.45 -3.45
N ASP A 91 -15.00 -7.45 -4.23
CA ASP A 91 -15.51 -7.63 -5.57
C ASP A 91 -14.32 -7.73 -6.52
N ASP A 92 -14.22 -8.84 -7.24
CA ASP A 92 -13.09 -9.10 -8.13
C ASP A 92 -12.94 -8.02 -9.21
N GLU A 93 -14.04 -7.54 -9.75
CA GLU A 93 -13.98 -6.51 -10.78
C GLU A 93 -13.42 -5.20 -10.25
N GLU A 94 -13.87 -4.79 -9.08
CA GLU A 94 -13.39 -3.57 -8.46
C GLU A 94 -11.91 -3.70 -8.09
N LEU A 95 -11.54 -4.85 -7.58
CA LEU A 95 -10.16 -5.11 -7.22
C LEU A 95 -9.25 -5.06 -8.47
N LEU A 96 -9.69 -5.69 -9.56
CA LEU A 96 -8.92 -5.66 -10.80
C LEU A 96 -8.78 -4.25 -11.34
N LYS A 97 -9.84 -3.44 -11.25
CA LYS A 97 -9.77 -2.05 -11.68
C LYS A 97 -8.71 -1.30 -10.90
N PHE A 98 -8.67 -1.52 -9.59
CA PHE A 98 -7.68 -0.86 -8.74
C PHE A 98 -6.27 -1.27 -9.12
N LEU A 99 -6.04 -2.58 -9.28
CA LEU A 99 -4.72 -3.10 -9.61
C LEU A 99 -4.25 -2.62 -10.98
N ARG A 100 -5.15 -2.57 -11.95
CA ARG A 100 -4.81 -2.05 -13.27
C ARG A 100 -4.47 -0.58 -13.24
N LYS A 101 -5.20 0.18 -12.43
CA LYS A 101 -4.91 1.60 -12.28
C LYS A 101 -3.54 1.80 -11.64
N ALA A 102 -3.25 1.04 -10.59
CA ALA A 102 -1.95 1.12 -9.93
C ALA A 102 -0.83 0.81 -10.93
N GLU A 103 -0.99 -0.26 -11.70
CA GLU A 103 0.00 -0.64 -12.68
C GLU A 103 0.19 0.45 -13.73
N ALA A 104 -0.90 1.03 -14.21
CA ALA A 104 -0.83 2.09 -15.21
C ALA A 104 -0.12 3.33 -14.66
N LEU A 105 -0.21 3.58 -13.36
CA LEU A 105 0.43 4.71 -12.72
C LEU A 105 1.85 4.39 -12.23
N GLY A 106 2.30 3.15 -12.43
CA GLY A 106 3.62 2.75 -11.99
C GLY A 106 3.72 2.54 -10.49
N VAL A 107 2.59 2.28 -9.82
CA VAL A 107 2.54 2.09 -8.37
C VAL A 107 2.42 0.60 -8.08
N SER A 108 3.34 0.09 -7.25
CA SER A 108 3.28 -1.30 -6.81
C SER A 108 2.28 -1.44 -5.67
N VAL A 109 1.72 -2.63 -5.53
CA VAL A 109 0.80 -2.94 -4.43
C VAL A 109 1.42 -4.09 -3.63
N TYR A 110 1.75 -3.83 -2.37
CA TYR A 110 2.36 -4.82 -1.52
C TYR A 110 1.36 -5.27 -0.46
N SER A 111 1.17 -6.58 -0.34
CA SER A 111 0.25 -7.16 0.62
C SER A 111 1.03 -7.83 1.74
N LEU A 112 0.80 -7.41 2.99
CA LEU A 112 1.44 -8.02 4.14
C LEU A 112 1.04 -9.49 4.28
N GLU A 113 -0.21 -9.77 4.00
CA GLU A 113 -0.76 -11.13 4.11
C GLU A 113 -0.01 -12.10 3.21
N HIS A 114 0.34 -11.65 2.02
CA HIS A 114 1.04 -12.50 1.05
C HIS A 114 2.56 -12.35 1.12
N GLY A 115 3.03 -11.26 1.70
CA GLY A 115 4.47 -10.99 1.78
C GLY A 115 5.12 -10.64 0.46
N VAL A 116 4.33 -10.32 -0.56
CA VAL A 116 4.82 -10.05 -1.90
C VAL A 116 3.98 -8.96 -2.55
N ASN A 117 4.51 -8.41 -3.63
CA ASN A 117 3.75 -7.49 -4.46
C ASN A 117 2.65 -8.25 -5.20
N VAL A 118 1.49 -7.62 -5.26
CA VAL A 118 0.34 -8.17 -5.97
C VAL A 118 0.09 -7.32 -7.19
N ARG A 119 -0.12 -7.95 -8.31
CA ARG A 119 -0.43 -7.23 -9.54
C ARG A 119 -1.39 -8.03 -10.38
N CYS A 120 -2.00 -7.31 -11.32
CA CYS A 120 -2.91 -7.92 -12.27
C CYS A 120 -2.12 -8.71 -13.29
N VAL A 121 -2.54 -9.92 -13.58
CA VAL A 121 -1.92 -10.76 -14.60
C VAL A 121 -2.86 -10.82 -15.79
N PRO A 122 -2.38 -10.56 -17.02
CA PRO A 122 -3.23 -10.66 -18.20
C PRO A 122 -3.76 -12.08 -18.36
N GLU A 123 -4.98 -12.20 -18.83
CA GLU A 123 -5.62 -13.50 -19.00
C GLU A 123 -4.84 -14.40 -19.92
N ASP A 124 -4.26 -13.84 -20.96
CA ASP A 124 -3.52 -14.62 -21.93
C ASP A 124 -2.15 -15.07 -21.45
N ALA A 125 -1.76 -14.65 -20.25
CA ALA A 125 -0.51 -15.08 -19.65
C ALA A 125 -0.69 -16.33 -18.78
N ILE A 126 -1.90 -16.81 -18.63
CA ILE A 126 -2.21 -17.94 -17.75
C ILE A 126 -2.22 -19.24 -18.57
#